data_08bcedf9edb7de7dd2b2da3cc383c489
#
_entry.id   08bcedf9edb7de7dd2b2da3cc383c489
#
_cell.length_a   1.000
_cell.length_b   1.000
_cell.length_c   1.000
_cell.angle_alpha   90.00
_cell.angle_beta   90.00
_cell.angle_gamma   90.00
#
_symmetry.space_group_name_H-M   'P 1'
#
loop_
_entity.id
_entity.type
_entity.pdbx_description
1 polymer ?
#
loop_
_entity_poly.entity_id
_entity_poly.type
_entity_poly.pdbx_seq_one_letter_code
_entity_poly.pdbx_strand_id
1 'polypeptide(L)'
;MREPEVVDNFLPPEEFKLVEDIFLYDSGHIWFPWYFAGHVGTRDIKGESDGFYFMHNFYDEEARLSEFLDTLEELIFSKINIQKLIRAKANLFPKTENLITYQMHVDQDEPHKGAIFYLNTCNGFTVLGDGTKIESIANRMLFFDSSKPHASTNCTDVPRRVNFNINYL
;
A
#
# COMPACT_ATOMS: atom_id res chain seq x y z
N MET A 1 -14.92 -16.66 1.50
CA MET A 1 -13.71 -15.85 1.34
C MET A 1 -13.50 -15.68 -0.15
N ARG A 2 -13.28 -14.44 -0.61
CA ARG A 2 -13.12 -14.14 -2.05
C ARG A 2 -11.70 -14.49 -2.47
N GLU A 3 -11.52 -15.07 -3.67
CA GLU A 3 -10.20 -15.21 -4.27
C GLU A 3 -9.61 -13.81 -4.53
N PRO A 4 -8.28 -13.67 -4.57
CA PRO A 4 -7.64 -12.40 -4.92
C PRO A 4 -8.15 -11.90 -6.27
N GLU A 5 -8.51 -10.61 -6.33
CA GLU A 5 -8.99 -9.96 -7.55
C GLU A 5 -8.06 -8.80 -7.90
N VAL A 6 -7.65 -8.74 -9.15
CA VAL A 6 -6.81 -7.66 -9.68
C VAL A 6 -7.61 -6.86 -10.70
N VAL A 7 -7.63 -5.55 -10.53
CA VAL A 7 -8.29 -4.59 -11.43
C VAL A 7 -7.27 -3.60 -11.95
N ASP A 8 -6.95 -3.67 -13.25
CA ASP A 8 -6.10 -2.69 -13.91
C ASP A 8 -6.89 -1.46 -14.33
N ASN A 9 -6.24 -0.29 -14.38
CA ASN A 9 -6.86 1.00 -14.68
C ASN A 9 -8.08 1.26 -13.76
N PHE A 10 -7.88 1.06 -12.47
CA PHE A 10 -8.94 1.14 -11.45
C PHE A 10 -9.61 2.51 -11.41
N LEU A 11 -8.83 3.58 -11.54
CA LEU A 11 -9.34 4.95 -11.66
C LEU A 11 -9.32 5.42 -13.11
N PRO A 12 -10.24 6.29 -13.53
CA PRO A 12 -10.09 7.08 -14.75
C PRO A 12 -8.73 7.81 -14.76
N PRO A 13 -8.11 8.01 -15.93
CA PRO A 13 -6.75 8.59 -16.01
C PRO A 13 -6.61 9.95 -15.29
N GLU A 14 -7.62 10.81 -15.37
CA GLU A 14 -7.64 12.12 -14.73
C GLU A 14 -7.70 12.03 -13.19
N GLU A 15 -8.48 11.09 -12.66
CA GLU A 15 -8.55 10.85 -11.21
C GLU A 15 -7.26 10.19 -10.71
N PHE A 16 -6.72 9.22 -11.47
CA PHE A 16 -5.43 8.62 -11.14
C PHE A 16 -4.32 9.64 -11.08
N LYS A 17 -4.29 10.59 -12.02
CA LYS A 17 -3.30 11.67 -12.02
C LYS A 17 -3.37 12.53 -10.76
N LEU A 18 -4.57 12.85 -10.27
CA LEU A 18 -4.73 13.59 -9.01
C LEU A 18 -4.15 12.80 -7.81
N VAL A 19 -4.44 11.49 -7.75
CA VAL A 19 -3.90 10.63 -6.69
C VAL A 19 -2.39 10.51 -6.82
N GLU A 20 -1.86 10.28 -8.03
CA GLU A 20 -0.43 10.19 -8.29
C GLU A 20 0.30 11.47 -7.84
N ASP A 21 -0.27 12.64 -8.12
CA ASP A 21 0.33 13.94 -7.76
C ASP A 21 0.43 14.13 -6.24
N ILE A 22 -0.51 13.61 -5.46
CA ILE A 22 -0.42 13.63 -4.00
C ILE A 22 0.83 12.88 -3.52
N PHE A 23 1.07 11.67 -4.05
CA PHE A 23 2.10 10.76 -3.52
C PHE A 23 3.47 10.89 -4.19
N LEU A 24 3.51 11.25 -5.47
CA LEU A 24 4.72 11.09 -6.30
C LEU A 24 5.26 12.40 -6.86
N TYR A 25 4.51 13.50 -6.77
CA TYR A 25 4.89 14.74 -7.45
C TYR A 25 5.96 15.52 -6.71
N ASP A 26 7.07 15.76 -7.39
CA ASP A 26 8.26 16.44 -6.85
C ASP A 26 8.29 17.96 -7.15
N SER A 27 7.18 18.59 -7.57
CA SER A 27 7.18 19.99 -7.99
C SER A 27 7.28 21.01 -6.86
N GLY A 28 7.26 20.56 -5.61
CA GLY A 28 7.32 21.43 -4.45
C GLY A 28 6.02 22.19 -4.11
N HIS A 29 4.91 21.87 -4.76
CA HIS A 29 3.61 22.49 -4.49
C HIS A 29 2.77 21.70 -3.48
N ILE A 30 2.97 20.38 -3.36
CA ILE A 30 2.32 19.52 -2.37
C ILE A 30 3.40 18.86 -1.55
N TRP A 31 3.44 19.19 -0.26
CA TRP A 31 4.35 18.57 0.70
C TRP A 31 3.65 17.35 1.33
N PHE A 32 3.73 16.17 0.65
CA PHE A 32 3.23 14.95 1.24
C PHE A 32 4.25 14.38 2.25
N PRO A 33 3.90 14.31 3.55
CA PRO A 33 4.85 13.87 4.56
C PRO A 33 5.01 12.35 4.57
N TRP A 34 6.26 11.90 4.51
CA TRP A 34 6.66 10.52 4.67
C TRP A 34 7.39 10.34 5.99
N TYR A 35 7.00 9.34 6.78
CA TYR A 35 7.59 9.04 8.07
C TYR A 35 8.45 7.78 7.97
N PHE A 36 9.66 7.84 8.53
CA PHE A 36 10.59 6.72 8.56
C PHE A 36 10.05 5.58 9.43
N ALA A 37 10.13 4.34 8.92
CA ALA A 37 9.87 3.10 9.66
C ALA A 37 11.06 2.15 9.51
N GLY A 38 11.69 1.81 10.62
CA GLY A 38 12.93 1.04 10.67
C GLY A 38 12.75 -0.48 10.45
N HIS A 39 11.53 -0.95 10.18
CA HIS A 39 11.25 -2.37 9.92
C HIS A 39 9.96 -2.49 9.10
N VAL A 40 9.90 -3.50 8.26
CA VAL A 40 8.71 -3.85 7.46
C VAL A 40 8.02 -5.05 8.13
N GLY A 41 6.71 -4.97 8.36
CA GLY A 41 5.93 -6.01 9.04
C GLY A 41 5.70 -5.73 10.53
N THR A 42 5.54 -6.79 11.35
CA THR A 42 5.23 -6.67 12.77
C THR A 42 6.44 -6.32 13.64
N ARG A 43 6.22 -5.54 14.71
CA ARG A 43 7.26 -5.04 15.63
C ARG A 43 7.98 -6.10 16.47
N ASP A 44 7.47 -7.33 16.54
CA ASP A 44 7.86 -8.30 17.57
C ASP A 44 9.03 -9.21 17.21
N ILE A 45 9.74 -8.95 16.10
CA ILE A 45 10.84 -9.81 15.69
C ILE A 45 12.15 -9.21 16.15
N LYS A 46 12.73 -9.85 17.18
CA LYS A 46 14.12 -9.65 17.59
C LYS A 46 15.03 -10.22 16.49
N GLY A 47 15.44 -9.40 15.56
CA GLY A 47 16.35 -9.74 14.48
C GLY A 47 16.78 -8.49 13.74
N GLU A 48 17.81 -8.63 12.88
CA GLU A 48 18.18 -7.57 11.96
C GLU A 48 16.98 -7.23 11.08
N SER A 49 16.61 -5.95 11.01
CA SER A 49 15.49 -5.52 10.18
C SER A 49 15.81 -5.83 8.71
N ASP A 50 14.89 -6.49 7.99
CA ASP A 50 15.01 -6.77 6.55
C ASP A 50 15.05 -5.49 5.69
N GLY A 51 15.24 -4.33 6.31
CA GLY A 51 15.29 -3.03 5.68
C GLY A 51 14.35 -2.02 6.32
N PHE A 52 14.34 -0.83 5.77
CA PHE A 52 13.47 0.27 6.18
C PHE A 52 12.55 0.68 5.03
N TYR A 53 11.49 1.37 5.37
CA TYR A 53 10.60 2.01 4.41
C TYR A 53 10.07 3.33 4.99
N PHE A 54 9.33 4.07 4.20
CA PHE A 54 8.60 5.22 4.68
C PHE A 54 7.10 4.95 4.61
N MET A 55 6.37 5.54 5.51
CA MET A 55 4.92 5.36 5.54
C MET A 55 4.21 6.65 5.91
N HIS A 56 2.91 6.71 5.57
CA HIS A 56 2.01 7.75 6.02
C HIS A 56 0.67 7.11 6.38
N ASN A 57 0.25 7.24 7.63
CA ASN A 57 -1.05 6.78 8.09
C ASN A 57 -2.10 7.86 7.84
N PHE A 58 -3.18 7.49 7.17
CA PHE A 58 -4.35 8.35 6.93
C PHE A 58 -5.46 8.11 7.95
N TYR A 59 -5.61 6.85 8.32
CA TYR A 59 -6.63 6.39 9.26
C TYR A 59 -6.14 5.16 10.00
N ASP A 60 -6.33 5.11 11.31
CA ASP A 60 -6.00 3.97 12.15
C ASP A 60 -6.79 4.03 13.46
N GLU A 61 -7.32 2.89 13.94
CA GLU A 61 -8.05 2.77 15.20
C GLU A 61 -9.13 3.87 15.42
N GLU A 62 -9.96 4.10 14.40
CA GLU A 62 -11.03 5.10 14.38
C GLU A 62 -10.56 6.57 14.38
N ALA A 63 -9.25 6.82 14.29
CA ALA A 63 -8.67 8.15 14.20
C ALA A 63 -8.37 8.57 12.75
N ARG A 64 -8.81 9.76 12.36
CA ARG A 64 -8.39 10.43 11.12
C ARG A 64 -7.05 11.13 11.39
N LEU A 65 -6.00 10.72 10.67
CA LEU A 65 -4.61 11.11 10.96
C LEU A 65 -4.00 12.03 9.90
N SER A 66 -4.71 12.25 8.79
CA SER A 66 -4.20 13.00 7.64
C SER A 66 -5.29 13.85 7.00
N GLU A 67 -4.93 15.07 6.63
CA GLU A 67 -5.78 15.99 5.86
C GLU A 67 -6.05 15.49 4.42
N PHE A 68 -5.20 14.62 3.89
CA PHE A 68 -5.38 14.03 2.56
C PHE A 68 -6.45 12.93 2.52
N LEU A 69 -6.97 12.49 3.67
CA LEU A 69 -7.92 11.39 3.73
C LEU A 69 -9.22 11.71 2.97
N ASP A 70 -9.75 12.93 3.10
CA ASP A 70 -11.01 13.33 2.45
C ASP A 70 -10.94 13.17 0.92
N THR A 71 -9.80 13.58 0.33
CA THR A 71 -9.56 13.42 -1.11
C THR A 71 -9.50 11.96 -1.53
N LEU A 72 -8.86 11.10 -0.72
CA LEU A 72 -8.78 9.67 -1.02
C LEU A 72 -10.11 8.94 -0.80
N GLU A 73 -10.92 9.39 0.16
CA GLU A 73 -12.30 8.91 0.33
C GLU A 73 -13.14 9.20 -0.92
N GLU A 74 -13.06 10.40 -1.46
CA GLU A 74 -13.76 10.78 -2.68
C GLU A 74 -13.27 10.00 -3.91
N LEU A 75 -11.96 9.91 -4.13
CA LEU A 75 -11.39 9.35 -5.36
C LEU A 75 -11.31 7.82 -5.35
N ILE A 76 -10.99 7.21 -4.21
CA ILE A 76 -10.71 5.77 -4.11
C ILE A 76 -11.80 5.03 -3.35
N PHE A 77 -12.14 5.47 -2.12
CA PHE A 77 -13.04 4.69 -1.26
C PHE A 77 -14.47 4.70 -1.78
N SER A 78 -14.91 5.77 -2.46
CA SER A 78 -16.21 5.82 -3.13
C SER A 78 -16.43 4.70 -4.17
N LYS A 79 -15.34 4.11 -4.68
CA LYS A 79 -15.37 3.02 -5.67
C LYS A 79 -15.21 1.62 -5.03
N ILE A 80 -15.03 1.57 -3.71
CA ILE A 80 -14.88 0.34 -2.94
C ILE A 80 -16.06 0.22 -1.98
N ASN A 81 -16.67 -0.95 -1.87
CA ASN A 81 -17.75 -1.18 -0.90
C ASN A 81 -17.18 -1.37 0.51
N ILE A 82 -16.86 -0.26 1.18
CA ILE A 82 -16.34 -0.20 2.54
C ILE A 82 -17.50 -0.03 3.51
N GLN A 83 -17.75 -1.02 4.36
CA GLN A 83 -18.76 -0.92 5.44
C GLN A 83 -18.16 -0.25 6.69
N LYS A 84 -16.91 -0.58 7.02
CA LYS A 84 -16.13 0.02 8.09
C LYS A 84 -14.66 0.08 7.67
N LEU A 85 -14.08 1.28 7.66
CA LEU A 85 -12.64 1.45 7.48
C LEU A 85 -11.93 1.01 8.76
N ILE A 86 -10.88 0.21 8.64
CA ILE A 86 -10.05 -0.24 9.76
C ILE A 86 -8.74 0.55 9.76
N ARG A 87 -8.04 0.56 8.61
CA ARG A 87 -6.78 1.27 8.43
C ARG A 87 -6.61 1.73 6.99
N ALA A 88 -6.00 2.89 6.81
CA ALA A 88 -5.55 3.38 5.51
C ALA A 88 -4.13 3.91 5.64
N LYS A 89 -3.19 3.35 4.86
CA LYS A 89 -1.77 3.64 4.97
C LYS A 89 -1.06 3.61 3.61
N ALA A 90 -0.29 4.64 3.30
CA ALA A 90 0.65 4.61 2.19
C ALA A 90 2.01 4.07 2.64
N ASN A 91 2.67 3.34 1.74
CA ASN A 91 4.02 2.82 1.93
C ASN A 91 4.90 3.23 0.76
N LEU A 92 6.11 3.67 1.04
CA LEU A 92 7.15 3.98 0.08
C LEU A 92 8.38 3.14 0.40
N PHE A 93 8.75 2.27 -0.52
CA PHE A 93 9.95 1.44 -0.45
C PHE A 93 11.01 2.04 -1.38
N PRO A 94 12.14 2.53 -0.84
CA PRO A 94 13.22 3.05 -1.65
C PRO A 94 13.84 1.96 -2.54
N LYS A 95 14.42 2.39 -3.67
CA LYS A 95 15.26 1.54 -4.50
C LYS A 95 16.46 1.02 -3.71
N THR A 96 16.78 -0.25 -3.90
CA THR A 96 18.02 -0.86 -3.42
C THR A 96 18.74 -1.60 -4.56
N GLU A 97 19.93 -2.07 -4.30
CA GLU A 97 20.71 -2.84 -5.28
C GLU A 97 20.06 -4.20 -5.58
N ASN A 98 19.54 -4.86 -4.55
CA ASN A 98 18.92 -6.17 -4.66
C ASN A 98 17.41 -6.10 -4.39
N LEU A 99 16.63 -6.92 -5.09
CA LEU A 99 15.21 -7.08 -4.82
C LEU A 99 15.03 -7.92 -3.54
N ILE A 100 14.45 -7.29 -2.53
CA ILE A 100 14.21 -7.88 -1.20
C ILE A 100 12.73 -8.20 -1.07
N THR A 101 12.39 -9.44 -0.74
CA THR A 101 11.06 -9.80 -0.26
C THR A 101 11.08 -9.71 1.25
N TYR A 102 10.25 -8.82 1.80
CA TYR A 102 10.14 -8.64 3.26
C TYR A 102 9.40 -9.81 3.89
N GLN A 103 9.37 -9.83 5.22
CA GLN A 103 8.76 -10.90 5.96
C GLN A 103 7.25 -11.01 5.71
N MET A 104 6.76 -12.24 5.58
CA MET A 104 5.34 -12.54 5.57
C MET A 104 4.68 -12.12 6.88
N HIS A 105 3.56 -11.44 6.79
CA HIS A 105 2.77 -10.99 7.94
C HIS A 105 1.28 -11.00 7.61
N VAL A 106 0.47 -10.84 8.62
CA VAL A 106 -0.95 -10.50 8.52
C VAL A 106 -1.14 -9.08 9.05
N ASP A 107 -2.07 -8.35 8.49
CA ASP A 107 -2.32 -6.98 8.93
C ASP A 107 -3.00 -6.92 10.30
N GLN A 108 -3.96 -7.81 10.53
CA GLN A 108 -4.66 -8.03 11.80
C GLN A 108 -5.15 -9.48 11.89
N ASP A 109 -5.30 -10.00 13.09
CA ASP A 109 -5.72 -11.39 13.34
C ASP A 109 -7.20 -11.63 12.97
N GLU A 110 -8.06 -10.62 13.14
CA GLU A 110 -9.47 -10.71 12.82
C GLU A 110 -9.73 -10.75 11.32
N PRO A 111 -10.71 -11.54 10.83
CA PRO A 111 -11.04 -11.58 9.41
C PRO A 111 -11.43 -10.22 8.86
N HIS A 112 -10.71 -9.74 7.85
CA HIS A 112 -10.98 -8.47 7.18
C HIS A 112 -10.50 -8.48 5.73
N LYS A 113 -11.03 -7.55 4.94
CA LYS A 113 -10.64 -7.35 3.56
C LYS A 113 -9.45 -6.39 3.48
N GLY A 114 -8.58 -6.64 2.51
CA GLY A 114 -7.51 -5.74 2.12
C GLY A 114 -7.67 -5.27 0.68
N ALA A 115 -7.26 -4.03 0.43
CA ALA A 115 -7.03 -3.53 -0.90
C ALA A 115 -5.66 -2.85 -0.97
N ILE A 116 -4.90 -3.11 -2.04
CA ILE A 116 -3.63 -2.45 -2.30
C ILE A 116 -3.72 -1.73 -3.64
N PHE A 117 -3.61 -0.41 -3.62
CA PHE A 117 -3.56 0.43 -4.79
C PHE A 117 -2.12 0.77 -5.13
N TYR A 118 -1.66 0.38 -6.32
CA TYR A 118 -0.29 0.62 -6.77
C TYR A 118 -0.20 1.96 -7.49
N LEU A 119 0.69 2.82 -7.01
CA LEU A 119 0.82 4.20 -7.49
C LEU A 119 1.85 4.36 -8.61
N ASN A 120 2.77 3.40 -8.75
CA ASN A 120 3.74 3.40 -9.82
C ASN A 120 4.09 2.00 -10.30
N THR A 121 4.52 1.92 -11.55
CA THR A 121 5.04 0.67 -12.14
C THR A 121 6.50 0.48 -11.77
N CYS A 122 6.84 -0.73 -11.33
CA CYS A 122 8.21 -1.15 -11.05
C CYS A 122 8.31 -2.68 -11.02
N ASN A 123 9.53 -3.21 -10.90
CA ASN A 123 9.77 -4.66 -10.77
C ASN A 123 9.48 -5.23 -9.39
N GLY A 124 9.03 -4.41 -8.44
CA GLY A 124 8.54 -4.87 -7.14
C GLY A 124 7.13 -5.47 -7.24
N PHE A 125 6.75 -6.29 -6.25
CA PHE A 125 5.47 -7.00 -6.22
C PHE A 125 4.97 -7.23 -4.79
N THR A 126 3.72 -7.65 -4.67
CA THR A 126 3.15 -8.22 -3.45
C THR A 126 3.10 -9.73 -3.60
N VAL A 127 3.49 -10.48 -2.55
CA VAL A 127 3.40 -11.95 -2.48
C VAL A 127 2.29 -12.33 -1.54
N LEU A 128 1.37 -13.17 -2.00
CA LEU A 128 0.33 -13.76 -1.16
C LEU A 128 0.82 -15.07 -0.53
N GLY A 129 0.14 -15.54 0.51
CA GLY A 129 0.54 -16.72 1.28
C GLY A 129 0.64 -18.02 0.49
N ASP A 130 -0.03 -18.12 -0.64
CA ASP A 130 0.06 -19.23 -1.59
C ASP A 130 1.22 -19.12 -2.59
N GLY A 131 2.02 -18.05 -2.50
CA GLY A 131 3.14 -17.75 -3.39
C GLY A 131 2.75 -16.94 -4.64
N THR A 132 1.47 -16.60 -4.83
CA THR A 132 1.03 -15.75 -5.94
C THR A 132 1.68 -14.37 -5.85
N LYS A 133 2.26 -13.91 -6.96
CA LYS A 133 2.91 -12.60 -7.07
C LYS A 133 2.03 -11.64 -7.85
N ILE A 134 1.78 -10.48 -7.29
CA ILE A 134 1.03 -9.40 -7.92
C ILE A 134 1.99 -8.24 -8.19
N GLU A 135 2.25 -7.99 -9.46
CA GLU A 135 3.18 -6.95 -9.93
C GLU A 135 2.69 -5.55 -9.59
N SER A 136 3.63 -4.67 -9.24
CA SER A 136 3.37 -3.25 -9.03
C SER A 136 3.21 -2.55 -10.38
N ILE A 137 1.97 -2.34 -10.80
CA ILE A 137 1.62 -1.60 -12.02
C ILE A 137 0.80 -0.37 -11.62
N ALA A 138 1.17 0.79 -12.13
CA ALA A 138 0.46 2.04 -11.87
C ALA A 138 -1.04 1.92 -12.17
N ASN A 139 -1.88 2.45 -11.28
CA ASN A 139 -3.34 2.39 -11.37
C ASN A 139 -3.94 0.96 -11.31
N ARG A 140 -3.21 0.01 -10.72
CA ARG A 140 -3.72 -1.34 -10.41
C ARG A 140 -4.23 -1.38 -8.99
N MET A 141 -5.39 -2.03 -8.79
CA MET A 141 -5.95 -2.36 -7.48
C MET A 141 -5.95 -3.88 -7.29
N LEU A 142 -5.40 -4.34 -6.16
CA LEU A 142 -5.51 -5.71 -5.68
C LEU A 142 -6.51 -5.75 -4.53
N PHE A 143 -7.51 -6.63 -4.61
CA PHE A 143 -8.41 -6.97 -3.50
C PHE A 143 -8.09 -8.38 -3.01
N PHE A 144 -7.94 -8.56 -1.70
CA PHE A 144 -7.59 -9.85 -1.12
C PHE A 144 -8.04 -9.98 0.33
N ASP A 145 -7.85 -11.13 0.93
CA ASP A 145 -8.07 -11.40 2.35
C ASP A 145 -6.80 -11.02 3.13
N SER A 146 -6.78 -9.84 3.73
CA SER A 146 -5.61 -9.28 4.42
C SER A 146 -5.36 -9.89 5.80
N SER A 147 -6.28 -10.73 6.30
CA SER A 147 -6.06 -11.59 7.45
C SER A 147 -5.22 -12.83 7.14
N LYS A 148 -4.85 -13.03 5.86
CA LYS A 148 -3.94 -14.10 5.43
C LYS A 148 -2.52 -13.58 5.22
N PRO A 149 -1.53 -14.47 5.37
CA PRO A 149 -0.13 -14.10 5.18
C PRO A 149 0.12 -13.48 3.82
N HIS A 150 0.81 -12.35 3.81
CA HIS A 150 1.27 -11.68 2.61
C HIS A 150 2.56 -10.91 2.89
N ALA A 151 3.29 -10.55 1.84
CA ALA A 151 4.52 -9.81 1.94
C ALA A 151 4.65 -8.77 0.83
N SER A 152 5.42 -7.73 1.09
CA SER A 152 5.80 -6.72 0.11
C SER A 152 7.25 -6.93 -0.34
N THR A 153 7.62 -6.30 -1.45
CA THR A 153 9.03 -6.14 -1.85
C THR A 153 9.37 -4.65 -1.97
N ASN A 154 10.66 -4.35 -2.05
CA ASN A 154 11.16 -3.09 -2.59
C ASN A 154 11.12 -3.10 -4.14
N CYS A 155 11.94 -2.26 -4.79
CA CYS A 155 12.21 -2.27 -6.23
C CYS A 155 13.68 -2.00 -6.51
N THR A 156 14.14 -2.33 -7.73
CA THR A 156 15.54 -2.12 -8.16
C THR A 156 15.67 -1.33 -9.46
N ASP A 157 14.58 -1.08 -10.17
CA ASP A 157 14.55 -0.49 -11.51
C ASP A 157 14.15 0.99 -11.52
N VAL A 158 13.39 1.46 -10.51
CA VAL A 158 12.95 2.86 -10.37
C VAL A 158 13.31 3.40 -8.98
N PRO A 159 13.34 4.73 -8.74
CA PRO A 159 13.77 5.31 -7.47
C PRO A 159 13.00 4.84 -6.24
N ARG A 160 11.72 4.49 -6.39
CA ARG A 160 10.84 4.06 -5.30
C ARG A 160 9.69 3.20 -5.80
N ARG A 161 9.17 2.33 -4.94
CA ARG A 161 7.88 1.65 -5.09
C ARG A 161 6.92 2.25 -4.10
N VAL A 162 5.74 2.68 -4.56
CA VAL A 162 4.72 3.30 -3.70
C VAL A 162 3.40 2.57 -3.88
N ASN A 163 2.76 2.24 -2.76
CA ASN A 163 1.41 1.69 -2.73
C ASN A 163 0.60 2.28 -1.58
N PHE A 164 -0.71 2.15 -1.69
CA PHE A 164 -1.68 2.58 -0.70
C PHE A 164 -2.51 1.38 -0.25
N ASN A 165 -2.41 1.04 1.02
CA ASN A 165 -3.10 -0.10 1.64
C ASN A 165 -4.35 0.36 2.37
N ILE A 166 -5.44 -0.38 2.19
CA ILE A 166 -6.75 -0.13 2.80
C ILE A 166 -7.21 -1.43 3.45
N ASN A 167 -7.45 -1.43 4.76
CA ASN A 167 -8.04 -2.54 5.51
C ASN A 167 -9.48 -2.16 5.92
N TYR A 168 -10.45 -3.05 5.66
CA TYR A 168 -11.87 -2.72 5.82
C TYR A 168 -12.77 -3.96 5.98
N LEU A 169 -13.99 -3.74 6.45
CA LEU A 169 -15.08 -4.72 6.50
C LEU A 169 -16.10 -4.48 5.40
#